data_2e9caf75a1d318ff62eeb1468f84bff4
#
_entry.id   2e9caf75a1d318ff62eeb1468f84bff4
#
_cell.length_a   1.000
_cell.length_b   1.000
_cell.length_c   1.000
_cell.angle_alpha   90.00
_cell.angle_beta   90.00
_cell.angle_gamma   90.00
#
_symmetry.space_group_name_H-M   'P 1'
#
loop_
_entity.id
_entity.type
_entity.pdbx_description
1 polymer ?
#
loop_
_entity_poly.entity_id
_entity_poly.type
_entity_poly.pdbx_seq_one_letter_code
_entity_poly.pdbx_strand_id
1 'polypeptide(L)'
;REAERLVKLHFGKLKNPAKPRPRVYATIPARSATEAVVITDKEASSDTLLIRYPVQEDIEQPTFGEYREKLIEGIFSGILSQRMQELSQQAVPPFIGGASNISRLTARYKSYTAVAALGKGGATPAIDALVQENERARLFGFSAAELDRAKKNLMRFYERAYNARDKTDAASDVGEYVRNFLQQ
;
A
#
# COMPACT_ATOMS: atom_id res chain seq x y z
N ARG A 1 -12.10 -28.45 -14.93
CA ARG A 1 -13.39 -29.15 -15.16
C ARG A 1 -13.98 -29.69 -13.84
N GLU A 2 -13.23 -30.44 -12.99
CA GLU A 2 -13.78 -30.96 -11.73
C GLU A 2 -14.08 -29.85 -10.70
N ALA A 3 -13.17 -28.88 -10.54
CA ALA A 3 -13.41 -27.71 -9.69
C ALA A 3 -14.64 -26.90 -10.13
N GLU A 4 -14.82 -26.70 -11.44
CA GLU A 4 -15.98 -26.03 -11.99
C GLU A 4 -17.28 -26.79 -11.69
N ARG A 5 -17.27 -28.12 -11.80
CA ARG A 5 -18.39 -28.98 -11.46
C ARG A 5 -18.78 -28.83 -9.98
N LEU A 6 -17.79 -28.85 -9.10
CA LEU A 6 -18.00 -28.68 -7.65
C LEU A 6 -18.54 -27.28 -7.31
N VAL A 7 -17.97 -26.23 -7.92
CA VAL A 7 -18.48 -24.87 -7.73
C VAL A 7 -19.94 -24.76 -8.18
N LYS A 8 -20.29 -25.26 -9.34
CA LYS A 8 -21.68 -25.27 -9.81
C LYS A 8 -22.61 -26.10 -8.92
N LEU A 9 -22.14 -27.24 -8.43
CA LEU A 9 -22.91 -28.12 -7.53
C LEU A 9 -23.24 -27.44 -6.21
N HIS A 10 -22.27 -26.81 -5.57
CA HIS A 10 -22.42 -26.23 -4.23
C HIS A 10 -22.94 -24.80 -4.24
N PHE A 11 -22.58 -23.99 -5.24
CA PHE A 11 -22.89 -22.55 -5.29
C PHE A 11 -23.91 -22.18 -6.38
N GLY A 12 -24.16 -23.05 -7.37
CA GLY A 12 -25.06 -22.73 -8.49
C GLY A 12 -26.53 -22.52 -8.08
N LYS A 13 -26.92 -22.92 -6.88
CA LYS A 13 -28.27 -22.69 -6.31
C LYS A 13 -28.41 -21.34 -5.61
N LEU A 14 -27.29 -20.62 -5.37
CA LEU A 14 -27.34 -19.30 -4.76
C LEU A 14 -27.94 -18.31 -5.74
N LYS A 15 -28.90 -17.54 -5.28
CA LYS A 15 -29.54 -16.46 -6.05
C LYS A 15 -29.34 -15.16 -5.32
N ASN A 16 -29.00 -14.13 -6.06
CA ASN A 16 -29.00 -12.78 -5.51
C ASN A 16 -30.44 -12.40 -5.11
N PRO A 17 -30.64 -11.73 -3.95
CA PRO A 17 -31.94 -11.21 -3.59
C PRO A 17 -32.41 -10.19 -4.61
N ALA A 18 -33.74 -10.15 -4.88
CA ALA A 18 -34.31 -9.20 -5.83
C ALA A 18 -34.04 -7.71 -5.48
N LYS A 19 -33.85 -7.44 -4.19
CA LYS A 19 -33.42 -6.12 -3.67
C LYS A 19 -32.21 -6.34 -2.76
N PRO A 20 -30.99 -6.31 -3.29
CA PRO A 20 -29.80 -6.48 -2.46
C PRO A 20 -29.68 -5.28 -1.50
N ARG A 21 -29.22 -5.57 -0.28
CA ARG A 21 -28.97 -4.51 0.70
C ARG A 21 -27.87 -3.58 0.17
N PRO A 22 -28.09 -2.25 0.15
CA PRO A 22 -27.07 -1.32 -0.29
C PRO A 22 -25.85 -1.40 0.63
N ARG A 23 -24.66 -1.30 0.04
CA ARG A 23 -23.42 -1.21 0.82
C ARG A 23 -23.37 0.12 1.55
N VAL A 24 -23.23 0.06 2.85
CA VAL A 24 -23.02 1.24 3.69
C VAL A 24 -21.52 1.45 3.86
N TYR A 25 -21.03 2.61 3.44
CA TYR A 25 -19.64 3.00 3.64
C TYR A 25 -19.57 3.99 4.80
N ALA A 26 -18.69 3.68 5.77
CA ALA A 26 -18.43 4.60 6.88
C ALA A 26 -17.65 5.81 6.37
N THR A 27 -18.02 6.99 6.87
CA THR A 27 -17.24 8.21 6.66
C THR A 27 -16.17 8.31 7.73
N ILE A 28 -14.92 8.54 7.30
CA ILE A 28 -13.82 8.78 8.22
C ILE A 28 -13.72 10.30 8.42
N PRO A 29 -13.95 10.82 9.64
CA PRO A 29 -13.85 12.24 9.89
C PRO A 29 -12.40 12.72 9.79
N ALA A 30 -12.22 13.95 9.31
CA ALA A 30 -10.91 14.61 9.34
C ALA A 30 -10.46 14.81 10.80
N ARG A 31 -9.19 14.52 11.07
CA ARG A 31 -8.58 14.79 12.37
C ARG A 31 -8.02 16.21 12.41
N SER A 32 -8.23 16.90 13.52
CA SER A 32 -7.76 18.27 13.76
C SER A 32 -6.41 18.33 14.48
N ALA A 33 -5.97 17.23 15.08
CA ALA A 33 -4.74 17.16 15.86
C ALA A 33 -4.00 15.83 15.63
N THR A 34 -2.69 15.85 15.89
CA THR A 34 -1.88 14.65 15.95
C THR A 34 -2.19 13.87 17.23
N GLU A 35 -2.41 12.58 17.11
CA GLU A 35 -2.62 11.66 18.23
C GLU A 35 -1.52 10.60 18.21
N ALA A 36 -1.04 10.22 19.40
CA ALA A 36 -0.12 9.12 19.58
C ALA A 36 -0.82 7.99 20.35
N VAL A 37 -0.64 6.77 19.86
CA VAL A 37 -1.17 5.56 20.52
C VAL A 37 -0.02 4.58 20.71
N VAL A 38 0.16 4.09 21.94
CA VAL A 38 1.12 3.04 22.26
C VAL A 38 0.34 1.76 22.56
N ILE A 39 0.64 0.70 21.81
CA ILE A 39 0.04 -0.61 22.02
C ILE A 39 1.16 -1.55 22.44
N THR A 40 0.99 -2.24 23.55
CA THR A 40 1.94 -3.21 24.08
C THR A 40 1.28 -4.57 24.21
N ASP A 41 2.03 -5.62 23.84
CA ASP A 41 1.61 -6.99 24.01
C ASP A 41 2.79 -7.83 24.51
N LYS A 42 2.52 -8.78 25.42
CA LYS A 42 3.56 -9.65 25.99
C LYS A 42 4.15 -10.63 24.95
N GLU A 43 3.41 -10.92 23.91
CA GLU A 43 3.83 -11.81 22.81
C GLU A 43 4.46 -11.06 21.63
N ALA A 44 4.53 -9.72 21.71
CA ALA A 44 5.17 -8.94 20.67
C ALA A 44 6.67 -9.27 20.58
N SER A 45 7.10 -9.74 19.42
CA SER A 45 8.50 -10.11 19.14
C SER A 45 9.30 -8.99 18.47
N SER A 46 8.67 -7.90 18.09
CA SER A 46 9.30 -6.75 17.43
C SER A 46 8.52 -5.47 17.72
N ASP A 47 9.24 -4.36 17.78
CA ASP A 47 8.66 -3.05 17.93
C ASP A 47 8.51 -2.37 16.56
N THR A 48 7.33 -1.82 16.30
CA THR A 48 7.03 -1.14 15.03
C THR A 48 6.49 0.26 15.32
N LEU A 49 7.03 1.24 14.63
CA LEU A 49 6.51 2.59 14.57
C LEU A 49 5.71 2.77 13.28
N LEU A 50 4.53 3.35 13.37
CA LEU A 50 3.72 3.73 12.21
C LEU A 50 3.26 5.18 12.36
N ILE A 51 3.61 6.02 11.38
CA ILE A 51 3.11 7.38 11.23
C ILE A 51 2.08 7.36 10.11
N ARG A 52 0.83 7.70 10.43
CA ARG A 52 -0.23 7.81 9.43
C ARG A 52 -0.59 9.28 9.23
N TYR A 53 -0.49 9.72 8.01
CA TYR A 53 -0.91 11.05 7.59
C TYR A 53 -2.43 11.11 7.37
N PRO A 54 -3.02 12.30 7.26
CA PRO A 54 -4.45 12.45 7.07
C PRO A 54 -5.00 11.58 5.95
N VAL A 55 -6.15 10.97 6.21
CA VAL A 55 -6.83 10.08 5.26
C VAL A 55 -7.47 10.91 4.15
N GLN A 56 -7.40 10.42 2.93
CA GLN A 56 -7.99 11.03 1.74
C GLN A 56 -9.05 10.10 1.15
N GLU A 57 -10.13 10.65 0.63
CA GLU A 57 -11.08 9.86 -0.16
C GLU A 57 -10.40 9.30 -1.41
N ASP A 58 -10.72 8.06 -1.73
CA ASP A 58 -10.21 7.31 -2.87
C ASP A 58 -11.37 6.52 -3.49
N ILE A 59 -12.19 7.22 -4.27
CA ILE A 59 -13.29 6.61 -5.00
C ILE A 59 -12.77 6.19 -6.36
N GLU A 60 -12.52 4.90 -6.52
CA GLU A 60 -12.00 4.37 -7.78
C GLU A 60 -12.94 4.66 -8.94
N GLN A 61 -12.36 5.18 -10.01
CA GLN A 61 -13.01 5.38 -11.29
C GLN A 61 -12.18 4.67 -12.37
N PRO A 62 -12.76 3.88 -13.27
CA PRO A 62 -12.02 3.16 -14.29
C PRO A 62 -11.60 4.09 -15.43
N THR A 63 -10.81 5.12 -15.13
CA THR A 63 -10.33 6.10 -16.10
C THR A 63 -8.83 5.97 -16.34
N PHE A 64 -8.38 6.37 -17.53
CA PHE A 64 -6.95 6.43 -17.83
C PHE A 64 -6.21 7.43 -16.92
N GLY A 65 -6.89 8.52 -16.53
CA GLY A 65 -6.34 9.50 -15.60
C GLY A 65 -6.02 8.88 -14.24
N GLU A 66 -6.96 8.13 -13.67
CA GLU A 66 -6.76 7.45 -12.40
C GLU A 66 -5.65 6.38 -12.48
N TYR A 67 -5.59 5.62 -13.57
CA TYR A 67 -4.49 4.67 -13.78
C TYR A 67 -3.13 5.39 -13.78
N ARG A 68 -3.04 6.53 -14.45
CA ARG A 68 -1.83 7.37 -14.46
C ARG A 68 -1.45 7.85 -13.05
N GLU A 69 -2.43 8.31 -12.26
CA GLU A 69 -2.19 8.71 -10.87
C GLU A 69 -1.65 7.55 -10.02
N LYS A 70 -2.21 6.35 -10.14
CA LYS A 70 -1.71 5.15 -9.45
C LYS A 70 -0.27 4.80 -9.83
N LEU A 71 0.12 5.00 -11.09
CA LEU A 71 1.52 4.83 -11.51
C LEU A 71 2.44 5.87 -10.87
N ILE A 72 2.00 7.12 -10.78
CA ILE A 72 2.75 8.21 -10.13
C ILE A 72 2.91 7.92 -8.63
N GLU A 73 1.84 7.53 -7.94
CA GLU A 73 1.86 7.12 -6.53
C GLU A 73 2.80 5.93 -6.28
N GLY A 74 2.83 4.98 -7.21
CA GLY A 74 3.74 3.83 -7.17
C GLY A 74 5.21 4.23 -7.31
N ILE A 75 5.52 5.13 -8.24
CA ILE A 75 6.88 5.69 -8.43
C ILE A 75 7.31 6.47 -7.19
N PHE A 76 6.45 7.35 -6.69
CA PHE A 76 6.68 8.12 -5.47
C PHE A 76 7.01 7.23 -4.28
N SER A 77 6.15 6.24 -4.02
CA SER A 77 6.32 5.28 -2.92
C SER A 77 7.60 4.45 -3.09
N GLY A 78 7.93 4.07 -4.33
CA GLY A 78 9.14 3.32 -4.66
C GLY A 78 10.43 4.11 -4.36
N ILE A 79 10.47 5.40 -4.70
CA ILE A 79 11.64 6.26 -4.42
C ILE A 79 11.80 6.44 -2.91
N LEU A 80 10.72 6.75 -2.17
CA LEU A 80 10.80 6.91 -0.72
C LEU A 80 11.19 5.62 -0.01
N SER A 81 10.64 4.48 -0.41
CA SER A 81 11.03 3.19 0.16
C SER A 81 12.51 2.88 -0.10
N GLN A 82 13.05 3.25 -1.26
CA GLN A 82 14.48 3.13 -1.54
C GLN A 82 15.33 4.00 -0.60
N ARG A 83 14.94 5.25 -0.36
CA ARG A 83 15.63 6.13 0.60
C ARG A 83 15.61 5.56 2.01
N MET A 84 14.45 5.01 2.45
CA MET A 84 14.34 4.35 3.75
C MET A 84 15.27 3.12 3.85
N GLN A 85 15.39 2.36 2.78
CA GLN A 85 16.32 1.24 2.72
C GLN A 85 17.78 1.71 2.82
N GLU A 86 18.16 2.79 2.16
CA GLU A 86 19.50 3.37 2.25
C GLU A 86 19.82 3.84 3.68
N LEU A 87 18.85 4.42 4.40
CA LEU A 87 19.01 4.79 5.81
C LEU A 87 19.21 3.56 6.70
N SER A 88 18.52 2.45 6.44
CA SER A 88 18.68 1.22 7.22
C SER A 88 20.04 0.53 7.02
N GLN A 89 20.79 0.90 5.97
CA GLN A 89 22.10 0.36 5.65
C GLN A 89 23.28 1.20 6.17
N GLN A 90 22.99 2.29 6.89
CA GLN A 90 24.03 3.13 7.48
C GLN A 90 24.77 2.40 8.61
N ALA A 91 25.95 2.88 8.96
CA ALA A 91 26.75 2.33 10.06
C ALA A 91 26.02 2.38 11.42
N VAL A 92 25.22 3.44 11.63
CA VAL A 92 24.31 3.60 12.78
C VAL A 92 22.91 3.86 12.20
N PRO A 93 22.16 2.80 11.90
CA PRO A 93 20.87 2.96 11.26
C PRO A 93 19.81 3.48 12.26
N PRO A 94 18.93 4.39 11.85
CA PRO A 94 17.86 4.90 12.73
C PRO A 94 16.77 3.85 13.01
N PHE A 95 16.67 2.83 12.18
CA PHE A 95 15.74 1.71 12.27
C PHE A 95 16.30 0.48 11.55
N ILE A 96 15.77 -0.70 11.84
CA ILE A 96 16.16 -1.97 11.18
C ILE A 96 15.70 -1.98 9.71
N GLY A 97 14.52 -1.46 9.45
CA GLY A 97 13.95 -1.32 8.11
C GLY A 97 12.81 -0.32 8.13
N GLY A 98 12.61 0.37 7.04
CA GLY A 98 11.57 1.37 6.93
C GLY A 98 10.96 1.43 5.51
N ALA A 99 9.74 1.94 5.43
CA ALA A 99 9.06 2.20 4.17
C ALA A 99 8.10 3.39 4.32
N SER A 100 7.87 4.09 3.22
CA SER A 100 6.82 5.10 3.13
C SER A 100 6.04 4.91 1.85
N ASN A 101 4.72 4.80 1.96
CA ASN A 101 3.87 4.53 0.81
C ASN A 101 2.47 5.15 0.94
N ILE A 102 1.83 5.32 -0.22
CA ILE A 102 0.40 5.59 -0.32
C ILE A 102 -0.30 4.25 -0.51
N SER A 103 -1.24 3.93 0.35
CA SER A 103 -1.98 2.67 0.27
C SER A 103 -3.45 2.84 0.65
N ARG A 104 -4.28 1.95 0.12
CA ARG A 104 -5.69 1.89 0.49
C ARG A 104 -5.82 1.51 1.97
N LEU A 105 -6.60 2.29 2.71
CA LEU A 105 -6.92 2.03 4.10
C LEU A 105 -8.23 1.24 4.23
N THR A 106 -9.25 1.66 3.49
CA THR A 106 -10.54 0.96 3.38
C THR A 106 -11.09 1.09 1.96
N ALA A 107 -12.31 0.62 1.71
CA ALA A 107 -12.93 0.61 0.39
C ALA A 107 -12.99 1.97 -0.32
N ARG A 108 -12.99 3.09 0.41
CA ARG A 108 -13.13 4.45 -0.16
C ARG A 108 -12.08 5.44 0.32
N TYR A 109 -11.05 4.95 1.00
CA TYR A 109 -10.04 5.82 1.60
C TYR A 109 -8.64 5.28 1.42
N LYS A 110 -7.71 6.17 1.12
CA LYS A 110 -6.27 5.93 1.12
C LYS A 110 -5.57 6.81 2.13
N SER A 111 -4.40 6.42 2.56
CA SER A 111 -3.55 7.25 3.39
C SER A 111 -2.07 7.08 3.01
N TYR A 112 -1.32 8.14 3.20
CA TYR A 112 0.13 8.05 3.21
C TYR A 112 0.58 7.57 4.59
N THR A 113 1.44 6.56 4.61
CA THR A 113 1.98 5.99 5.84
C THR A 113 3.49 5.87 5.75
N ALA A 114 4.17 6.17 6.85
CA ALA A 114 5.58 5.86 7.05
C ALA A 114 5.69 4.84 8.20
N VAL A 115 6.43 3.77 7.98
CA VAL A 115 6.57 2.66 8.94
C VAL A 115 8.04 2.33 9.13
N ALA A 116 8.43 1.98 10.35
CA ALA A 116 9.75 1.49 10.66
C ALA A 116 9.70 0.34 11.67
N ALA A 117 10.51 -0.69 11.42
CA ALA A 117 10.87 -1.68 12.42
C ALA A 117 11.97 -1.10 13.30
N LEU A 118 11.70 -0.97 14.61
CA LEU A 118 12.59 -0.29 15.53
C LEU A 118 13.81 -1.14 15.88
N GLY A 119 14.95 -0.48 15.92
CA GLY A 119 16.20 -1.05 16.42
C GLY A 119 16.46 -0.71 17.89
N LYS A 120 17.68 -0.96 18.35
CA LYS A 120 18.12 -0.69 19.72
C LYS A 120 18.04 0.80 20.13
N GLY A 121 18.00 1.72 19.15
CA GLY A 121 17.84 3.16 19.38
C GLY A 121 16.43 3.59 19.80
N GLY A 122 15.44 2.70 19.65
CA GLY A 122 14.05 2.97 19.99
C GLY A 122 13.31 3.85 18.96
N ALA A 123 12.25 4.50 19.39
CA ALA A 123 11.35 5.23 18.50
C ALA A 123 11.88 6.60 18.03
N THR A 124 12.62 7.32 18.88
CA THR A 124 13.05 8.71 18.58
C THR A 124 13.86 8.82 17.28
N PRO A 125 14.97 8.10 17.07
CA PRO A 125 15.73 8.21 15.83
C PRO A 125 14.93 7.75 14.61
N ALA A 126 14.01 6.80 14.78
CA ALA A 126 13.15 6.35 13.70
C ALA A 126 12.12 7.43 13.32
N ILE A 127 11.50 8.12 14.27
CA ILE A 127 10.59 9.23 14.02
C ILE A 127 11.33 10.34 13.27
N ASP A 128 12.47 10.76 13.79
CA ASP A 128 13.27 11.84 13.18
C ASP A 128 13.63 11.51 11.73
N ALA A 129 14.15 10.32 11.48
CA ALA A 129 14.54 9.92 10.14
C ALA A 129 13.35 9.84 9.17
N LEU A 130 12.22 9.24 9.59
CA LEU A 130 11.02 9.15 8.76
C LEU A 130 10.45 10.54 8.44
N VAL A 131 10.36 11.41 9.44
CA VAL A 131 9.82 12.77 9.25
C VAL A 131 10.76 13.60 8.38
N GLN A 132 12.08 13.55 8.62
CA GLN A 132 13.06 14.30 7.83
C GLN A 132 13.04 13.90 6.35
N GLU A 133 13.00 12.60 6.03
CA GLU A 133 12.95 12.16 4.63
C GLU A 133 11.63 12.52 3.96
N ASN A 134 10.52 12.45 4.66
CA ASN A 134 9.23 12.88 4.13
C ASN A 134 9.21 14.40 3.87
N GLU A 135 9.73 15.21 4.80
CA GLU A 135 9.88 16.65 4.62
C GLU A 135 10.87 17.00 3.51
N ARG A 136 11.97 16.27 3.41
CA ARG A 136 12.92 16.42 2.31
C ARG A 136 12.26 16.18 0.96
N ALA A 137 11.45 15.13 0.83
CA ALA A 137 10.70 14.87 -0.39
C ALA A 137 9.66 15.96 -0.66
N ARG A 138 8.97 16.48 0.37
CA ARG A 138 7.99 17.55 0.23
C ARG A 138 8.62 18.87 -0.21
N LEU A 139 9.78 19.23 0.35
CA LEU A 139 10.43 20.51 0.09
C LEU A 139 11.27 20.54 -1.20
N PHE A 140 11.95 19.45 -1.50
CA PHE A 140 12.95 19.38 -2.56
C PHE A 140 12.61 18.38 -3.67
N GLY A 141 11.58 17.55 -3.47
CA GLY A 141 11.20 16.54 -4.44
C GLY A 141 12.23 15.43 -4.58
N PHE A 142 12.38 14.96 -5.80
CA PHE A 142 13.28 13.86 -6.18
C PHE A 142 14.24 14.31 -7.27
N SER A 143 15.43 13.74 -7.26
CA SER A 143 16.40 13.97 -8.32
C SER A 143 16.01 13.24 -9.61
N ALA A 144 16.51 13.74 -10.74
CA ALA A 144 16.30 13.10 -12.05
C ALA A 144 16.81 11.63 -12.06
N ALA A 145 17.92 11.37 -11.35
CA ALA A 145 18.49 10.02 -11.27
C ALA A 145 17.59 9.04 -10.46
N GLU A 146 16.98 9.48 -9.35
CA GLU A 146 16.03 8.69 -8.59
C GLU A 146 14.79 8.36 -9.43
N LEU A 147 14.25 9.37 -10.11
CA LEU A 147 13.09 9.21 -10.98
C LEU A 147 13.37 8.23 -12.14
N ASP A 148 14.52 8.34 -12.79
CA ASP A 148 14.93 7.44 -13.88
C ASP A 148 15.05 6.00 -13.38
N ARG A 149 15.71 5.77 -12.25
CA ARG A 149 15.81 4.45 -11.62
C ARG A 149 14.43 3.86 -11.28
N ALA A 150 13.55 4.67 -10.69
CA ALA A 150 12.21 4.22 -10.31
C ALA A 150 11.37 3.85 -11.55
N LYS A 151 11.40 4.67 -12.61
CA LYS A 151 10.75 4.36 -13.89
C LYS A 151 11.27 3.05 -14.49
N LYS A 152 12.58 2.86 -14.55
CA LYS A 152 13.19 1.62 -15.06
C LYS A 152 12.83 0.40 -14.23
N ASN A 153 12.73 0.54 -12.90
CA ASN A 153 12.29 -0.54 -12.01
C ASN A 153 10.82 -0.91 -12.27
N LEU A 154 9.94 0.09 -12.41
CA LEU A 154 8.54 -0.12 -12.71
C LEU A 154 8.35 -0.79 -14.07
N MET A 155 9.05 -0.32 -15.12
CA MET A 155 9.02 -0.96 -16.44
C MET A 155 9.45 -2.42 -16.37
N ARG A 156 10.57 -2.73 -15.73
CA ARG A 156 11.05 -4.11 -15.55
C ARG A 156 10.06 -4.98 -14.76
N PHE A 157 9.34 -4.41 -13.79
CA PHE A 157 8.28 -5.11 -13.08
C PHE A 157 7.16 -5.52 -14.04
N TYR A 158 6.64 -4.57 -14.83
CA TYR A 158 5.56 -4.87 -15.79
C TYR A 158 6.01 -5.80 -16.92
N GLU A 159 7.22 -5.65 -17.44
CA GLU A 159 7.78 -6.57 -18.44
C GLU A 159 7.86 -8.00 -17.92
N ARG A 160 8.33 -8.17 -16.67
CA ARG A 160 8.35 -9.50 -16.05
C ARG A 160 6.95 -10.06 -15.83
N ALA A 161 6.01 -9.25 -15.35
CA ALA A 161 4.61 -9.65 -15.17
C ALA A 161 3.99 -10.07 -16.51
N TYR A 162 4.20 -9.29 -17.56
CA TYR A 162 3.72 -9.62 -18.91
C TYR A 162 4.32 -10.92 -19.43
N ASN A 163 5.62 -11.12 -19.30
CA ASN A 163 6.30 -12.34 -19.74
C ASN A 163 5.90 -13.59 -18.93
N ALA A 164 5.45 -13.40 -17.69
CA ALA A 164 4.99 -14.48 -16.82
C ALA A 164 3.47 -14.71 -16.86
N ARG A 165 2.70 -13.94 -17.63
CA ARG A 165 1.23 -13.97 -17.62
C ARG A 165 0.62 -15.36 -17.86
N ASP A 166 1.27 -16.17 -18.71
CA ASP A 166 0.80 -17.53 -19.02
C ASP A 166 1.21 -18.57 -17.93
N LYS A 167 1.98 -18.12 -16.92
CA LYS A 167 2.47 -18.92 -15.79
C LYS A 167 1.96 -18.41 -14.45
N THR A 168 1.03 -17.46 -14.45
CA THR A 168 0.40 -16.91 -13.26
C THR A 168 -0.43 -18.01 -12.60
N ASP A 169 -0.37 -18.09 -11.27
CA ASP A 169 -1.19 -19.05 -10.53
C ASP A 169 -2.66 -18.64 -10.53
N ALA A 170 -3.55 -19.64 -10.49
CA ALA A 170 -4.99 -19.41 -10.57
C ALA A 170 -5.56 -18.58 -9.39
N ALA A 171 -4.87 -18.52 -8.24
CA ALA A 171 -5.31 -17.71 -7.10
C ALA A 171 -5.13 -16.22 -7.38
N SER A 172 -4.07 -15.84 -8.08
CA SER A 172 -3.84 -14.47 -8.55
C SER A 172 -4.93 -14.02 -9.53
N ASP A 173 -5.26 -14.86 -10.51
CA ASP A 173 -6.33 -14.57 -11.47
C ASP A 173 -7.70 -14.44 -10.79
N VAL A 174 -8.02 -15.36 -9.86
CA VAL A 174 -9.26 -15.30 -9.07
C VAL A 174 -9.31 -14.03 -8.24
N GLY A 175 -8.20 -13.64 -7.61
CA GLY A 175 -8.10 -12.39 -6.84
C GLY A 175 -8.41 -11.17 -7.70
N GLU A 176 -7.93 -11.13 -8.93
CA GLU A 176 -8.22 -10.05 -9.88
C GLU A 176 -9.69 -10.02 -10.31
N TYR A 177 -10.27 -11.18 -10.65
CA TYR A 177 -11.68 -11.27 -11.01
C TYR A 177 -12.61 -10.88 -9.88
N VAL A 178 -12.34 -11.33 -8.65
CA VAL A 178 -13.12 -10.94 -7.45
C VAL A 178 -13.04 -9.44 -7.21
N ARG A 179 -11.84 -8.86 -7.31
CA ARG A 179 -11.66 -7.41 -7.16
C ARG A 179 -12.46 -6.64 -8.21
N ASN A 180 -12.37 -7.03 -9.48
CA ASN A 180 -13.12 -6.38 -10.57
C ASN A 180 -14.63 -6.50 -10.34
N PHE A 181 -15.12 -7.67 -9.95
CA PHE A 181 -16.54 -7.88 -9.64
C PHE A 181 -17.05 -7.04 -8.46
N LEU A 182 -16.24 -6.86 -7.44
CA LEU A 182 -16.62 -6.09 -6.25
C LEU A 182 -16.57 -4.57 -6.47
N GLN A 183 -15.91 -4.11 -7.52
CA GLN A 183 -15.74 -2.68 -7.84
C GLN A 183 -16.72 -2.16 -8.90
N GLN A 184 -17.54 -3.03 -9.46
CA GLN A 184 -18.61 -2.65 -10.41
C GLN A 184 -19.83 -2.01 -9.74
#